data_75d58e9baca33f59e2853a549208cec2
#
_entry.id   75d58e9baca33f59e2853a549208cec2
#
_cell.length_a   1.000
_cell.length_b   1.000
_cell.length_c   1.000
_cell.angle_alpha   90.00
_cell.angle_beta   90.00
_cell.angle_gamma   90.00
#
_symmetry.space_group_name_H-M   'P 1'
#
loop_
_entity.id
_entity.type
_entity.pdbx_description
1 polymer ?
#
loop_
_entity_poly.entity_id
_entity_poly.type
_entity_poly.pdbx_seq_one_letter_code
_entity_poly.pdbx_strand_id
1 'polypeptide(L)'
;MIGSRFLGNVEGDLPMYRKLGIKAITNLVNSNTGNKITDSQSGFRGYDKKTLEKIIPSESGMGVSTEILIKSNKYEFKIIEVPITIIYEKEITSQQTLSHGTSVILSTMKFISIEHPLKFYGIPGILFLAIGLFFVVWTVQLFAIDGSIITNISIIGIGSIILGSILTMTSILLYSLVSVVRERR
;
A
#
# COMPACT_ATOMS: atom_id res chain seq x y z
N MET A 1 -20.83 -6.10 1.80
CA MET A 1 -20.68 -6.79 3.09
C MET A 1 -19.41 -7.64 3.07
N ILE A 2 -18.67 -7.68 4.17
CA ILE A 2 -17.43 -8.47 4.32
C ILE A 2 -17.54 -9.26 5.61
N GLY A 3 -17.23 -10.55 5.56
CA GLY A 3 -17.10 -11.37 6.77
C GLY A 3 -15.69 -11.17 7.36
N SER A 4 -15.59 -10.51 8.51
CA SER A 4 -14.32 -10.29 9.19
C SER A 4 -14.00 -11.39 10.19
N ARG A 5 -12.78 -11.92 10.08
CA ARG A 5 -12.20 -12.87 11.03
C ARG A 5 -11.80 -12.23 12.36
N PHE A 6 -11.67 -10.90 12.38
CA PHE A 6 -11.19 -10.16 13.55
C PHE A 6 -12.29 -9.47 14.35
N LEU A 7 -13.56 -9.56 13.92
CA LEU A 7 -14.73 -9.08 14.66
C LEU A 7 -15.41 -10.18 15.48
N GLY A 8 -15.12 -11.46 15.21
CA GLY A 8 -15.66 -12.61 15.93
C GLY A 8 -14.61 -13.30 16.79
N ASN A 9 -15.03 -14.35 17.49
CA ASN A 9 -14.10 -15.26 18.14
C ASN A 9 -13.42 -16.11 17.05
N VAL A 10 -12.12 -15.98 16.94
CA VAL A 10 -11.33 -16.82 16.02
C VAL A 10 -11.10 -18.16 16.71
N GLU A 11 -11.91 -19.16 16.38
CA GLU A 11 -11.64 -20.55 16.74
C GLU A 11 -10.68 -21.13 15.70
N GLY A 12 -9.42 -21.24 16.07
CA GLY A 12 -8.35 -21.82 15.25
C GLY A 12 -7.05 -21.00 15.27
N ASP A 13 -5.94 -21.70 15.16
CA ASP A 13 -4.60 -21.09 15.15
C ASP A 13 -4.30 -20.42 13.81
N LEU A 14 -4.66 -19.15 13.69
CA LEU A 14 -4.12 -18.33 12.60
C LEU A 14 -2.65 -18.01 12.90
N PRO A 15 -1.69 -18.48 12.08
CA PRO A 15 -0.27 -18.20 12.31
C PRO A 15 0.00 -16.69 12.44
N MET A 16 0.85 -16.30 13.39
CA MET A 16 1.12 -14.90 13.71
C MET A 16 1.57 -14.09 12.49
N TYR A 17 2.45 -14.65 11.64
CA TYR A 17 2.91 -14.00 10.42
C TYR A 17 1.78 -13.69 9.44
N ARG A 18 0.79 -14.59 9.32
CA ARG A 18 -0.39 -14.40 8.46
C ARG A 18 -1.31 -13.31 9.03
N LYS A 19 -1.50 -13.29 10.33
CA LYS A 19 -2.25 -12.23 11.03
C LYS A 19 -1.62 -10.86 10.84
N LEU A 20 -0.28 -10.78 10.97
CA LEU A 20 0.47 -9.55 10.73
C LEU A 20 0.38 -9.09 9.26
N GLY A 21 0.51 -10.01 8.31
CA GLY A 21 0.36 -9.71 6.88
C GLY A 21 -1.03 -9.15 6.53
N ILE A 22 -2.08 -9.79 7.02
CA ILE A 22 -3.45 -9.31 6.81
C ILE A 22 -3.65 -7.92 7.42
N LYS A 23 -3.17 -7.69 8.65
CA LYS A 23 -3.27 -6.38 9.31
C LYS A 23 -2.49 -5.30 8.55
N ALA A 24 -1.29 -5.61 8.07
CA ALA A 24 -0.48 -4.67 7.29
C ALA A 24 -1.22 -4.25 5.99
N ILE A 25 -1.74 -5.21 5.23
CA ILE A 25 -2.50 -4.93 4.01
C ILE A 25 -3.80 -4.17 4.33
N THR A 26 -4.51 -4.55 5.40
CA THR A 26 -5.73 -3.88 5.82
C THR A 26 -5.46 -2.43 6.22
N ASN A 27 -4.39 -2.16 6.97
CA ASN A 27 -4.00 -0.80 7.32
C ASN A 27 -3.64 0.03 6.08
N LEU A 28 -2.97 -0.58 5.12
CA LEU A 28 -2.63 0.06 3.85
C LEU A 28 -3.90 0.45 3.07
N VAL A 29 -4.90 -0.44 3.00
CA VAL A 29 -6.20 -0.16 2.38
C VAL A 29 -6.92 0.95 3.12
N ASN A 30 -7.01 0.87 4.45
CA ASN A 30 -7.68 1.87 5.28
C ASN A 30 -7.07 3.26 5.13
N SER A 31 -5.73 3.36 5.11
CA SER A 31 -5.01 4.63 4.90
C SER A 31 -5.32 5.28 3.56
N ASN A 32 -5.61 4.47 2.52
CA ASN A 32 -5.92 4.98 1.19
C ASN A 32 -7.41 5.24 0.96
N THR A 33 -8.28 4.51 1.66
CA THR A 33 -9.74 4.63 1.47
C THR A 33 -10.43 5.45 2.55
N GLY A 34 -9.76 5.74 3.66
CA GLY A 34 -10.38 6.38 4.84
C GLY A 34 -11.38 5.49 5.57
N ASN A 35 -11.54 4.22 5.15
CA ASN A 35 -12.40 3.24 5.79
C ASN A 35 -11.75 2.67 7.06
N LYS A 36 -12.56 2.11 7.94
CA LYS A 36 -12.11 1.41 9.15
C LYS A 36 -12.44 -0.07 9.06
N ILE A 37 -11.93 -0.74 8.03
CA ILE A 37 -12.13 -2.17 7.83
C ILE A 37 -11.16 -2.94 8.71
N THR A 38 -11.59 -4.08 9.25
CA THR A 38 -10.75 -4.94 10.10
C THR A 38 -10.11 -6.09 9.34
N ASP A 39 -10.73 -6.53 8.21
CA ASP A 39 -10.26 -7.66 7.39
C ASP A 39 -10.43 -7.42 5.88
N SER A 40 -9.45 -6.81 5.26
CA SER A 40 -9.44 -6.56 3.80
C SER A 40 -9.20 -7.82 2.96
N GLN A 41 -8.73 -8.90 3.56
CA GLN A 41 -8.33 -10.14 2.86
C GLN A 41 -9.32 -11.30 3.05
N SER A 42 -10.47 -11.05 3.65
CA SER A 42 -11.53 -12.07 3.74
C SER A 42 -12.09 -12.39 2.37
N GLY A 43 -12.25 -13.68 2.07
CA GLY A 43 -12.93 -14.17 0.87
C GLY A 43 -14.46 -14.24 1.02
N PHE A 44 -14.98 -14.17 2.26
CA PHE A 44 -16.42 -14.20 2.50
C PHE A 44 -17.00 -12.79 2.27
N ARG A 45 -17.66 -12.60 1.12
CA ARG A 45 -18.16 -11.28 0.69
C ARG A 45 -19.53 -11.40 0.06
N GLY A 46 -20.38 -10.41 0.34
CA GLY A 46 -21.66 -10.22 -0.34
C GLY A 46 -21.69 -8.86 -1.03
N TYR A 47 -22.19 -8.83 -2.24
CA TYR A 47 -22.32 -7.62 -3.05
C TYR A 47 -23.78 -7.38 -3.41
N ASP A 48 -24.18 -6.12 -3.44
CA ASP A 48 -25.45 -5.74 -4.02
C ASP A 48 -25.35 -5.64 -5.55
N LYS A 49 -26.49 -5.60 -6.21
CA LYS A 49 -26.57 -5.54 -7.67
C LYS A 49 -25.85 -4.31 -8.24
N LYS A 50 -25.99 -3.16 -7.59
CA LYS A 50 -25.33 -1.90 -8.03
C LYS A 50 -23.82 -1.98 -7.97
N THR A 51 -23.28 -2.65 -6.93
CA THR A 51 -21.85 -2.89 -6.79
C THR A 51 -21.32 -3.77 -7.92
N LEU A 52 -22.04 -4.85 -8.25
CA LEU A 52 -21.65 -5.78 -9.33
C LEU A 52 -21.69 -5.12 -10.72
N GLU A 53 -22.63 -4.23 -10.96
CA GLU A 53 -22.74 -3.50 -12.23
C GLU A 53 -21.64 -2.45 -12.41
N LYS A 54 -21.17 -1.82 -11.33
CA LYS A 54 -20.18 -0.72 -11.39
C LYS A 54 -18.74 -1.17 -11.19
N ILE A 55 -18.51 -2.20 -10.38
CA ILE A 55 -17.16 -2.66 -10.06
C ILE A 55 -16.81 -3.86 -10.93
N ILE A 56 -16.04 -3.61 -11.97
CA ILE A 56 -15.42 -4.65 -12.79
C ILE A 56 -13.98 -4.82 -12.32
N PRO A 57 -13.62 -5.94 -11.69
CA PRO A 57 -12.24 -6.21 -11.30
C PRO A 57 -11.36 -6.38 -12.55
N SER A 58 -10.15 -5.84 -12.49
CA SER A 58 -9.13 -5.96 -13.53
C SER A 58 -7.97 -6.88 -13.13
N GLU A 59 -7.82 -7.11 -11.82
CA GLU A 59 -6.82 -8.04 -11.29
C GLU A 59 -7.39 -9.46 -11.18
N SER A 60 -6.48 -10.43 -11.18
CA SER A 60 -6.78 -11.84 -10.93
C SER A 60 -6.14 -12.29 -9.60
N GLY A 61 -6.67 -13.33 -8.99
CA GLY A 61 -6.14 -13.89 -7.76
C GLY A 61 -6.42 -13.04 -6.52
N MET A 62 -5.49 -13.01 -5.55
CA MET A 62 -5.75 -12.41 -4.24
C MET A 62 -5.80 -10.87 -4.24
N GLY A 63 -5.25 -10.22 -5.26
CA GLY A 63 -5.31 -8.76 -5.43
C GLY A 63 -6.72 -8.22 -5.67
N VAL A 64 -7.62 -9.03 -6.23
CA VAL A 64 -9.04 -8.68 -6.46
C VAL A 64 -9.72 -8.17 -5.19
N SER A 65 -9.42 -8.77 -4.05
CA SER A 65 -9.98 -8.38 -2.76
C SER A 65 -9.70 -6.92 -2.41
N THR A 66 -8.48 -6.49 -2.62
CA THR A 66 -8.03 -5.11 -2.36
C THR A 66 -8.58 -4.15 -3.41
N GLU A 67 -8.55 -4.54 -4.69
CA GLU A 67 -9.08 -3.74 -5.79
C GLU A 67 -10.56 -3.38 -5.59
N ILE A 68 -11.39 -4.36 -5.24
CA ILE A 68 -12.82 -4.13 -5.01
C ILE A 68 -13.03 -3.14 -3.86
N LEU A 69 -12.24 -3.21 -2.78
CA LEU A 69 -12.35 -2.27 -1.66
C LEU A 69 -11.98 -0.84 -2.06
N ILE A 70 -10.90 -0.67 -2.81
CA ILE A 70 -10.46 0.64 -3.28
C ILE A 70 -11.51 1.22 -4.27
N LYS A 71 -11.99 0.41 -5.22
CA LYS A 71 -13.06 0.82 -6.14
C LYS A 71 -14.37 1.11 -5.42
N SER A 72 -14.76 0.32 -4.41
CA SER A 72 -15.95 0.58 -3.59
C SER A 72 -15.90 1.94 -2.92
N ASN A 73 -14.74 2.31 -2.39
CA ASN A 73 -14.56 3.62 -1.78
C ASN A 73 -14.69 4.76 -2.81
N LYS A 74 -14.12 4.57 -4.00
CA LYS A 74 -14.20 5.55 -5.09
C LYS A 74 -15.66 5.84 -5.54
N TYR A 75 -16.51 4.81 -5.49
CA TYR A 75 -17.93 4.94 -5.82
C TYR A 75 -18.80 5.23 -4.58
N GLU A 76 -18.19 5.54 -3.43
CA GLU A 76 -18.87 5.85 -2.16
C GLU A 76 -19.82 4.74 -1.68
N PHE A 77 -19.53 3.47 -2.02
CA PHE A 77 -20.32 2.35 -1.55
C PHE A 77 -20.08 2.06 -0.08
N LYS A 78 -21.16 1.90 0.68
CA LYS A 78 -21.08 1.56 2.10
C LYS A 78 -20.57 0.13 2.29
N ILE A 79 -19.48 -0.01 3.04
CA ILE A 79 -18.90 -1.30 3.40
C ILE A 79 -19.36 -1.63 4.84
N ILE A 80 -19.91 -2.83 5.01
CA ILE A 80 -20.34 -3.35 6.31
C ILE A 80 -19.55 -4.62 6.59
N GLU A 81 -19.01 -4.75 7.79
CA GLU A 81 -18.36 -5.97 8.26
C GLU A 81 -19.28 -6.75 9.21
N VAL A 82 -19.25 -8.05 9.08
CA VAL A 82 -19.95 -9.00 9.97
C VAL A 82 -18.95 -10.00 10.52
N PRO A 83 -19.08 -10.41 11.79
CA PRO A 83 -18.20 -11.43 12.36
C PRO A 83 -18.42 -12.78 11.68
N ILE A 84 -17.32 -13.46 11.36
CA ILE A 84 -17.34 -14.84 10.86
C ILE A 84 -16.36 -15.70 11.65
N THR A 85 -16.71 -16.97 11.83
CA THR A 85 -15.81 -17.99 12.38
C THR A 85 -15.27 -18.83 11.24
N ILE A 86 -13.94 -18.98 11.15
CA ILE A 86 -13.28 -19.85 10.17
C ILE A 86 -12.53 -20.92 10.92
N ILE A 87 -12.77 -22.17 10.55
CA ILE A 87 -12.05 -23.32 11.06
C ILE A 87 -10.87 -23.57 10.11
N TYR A 88 -9.64 -23.49 10.63
CA TYR A 88 -8.44 -23.82 9.85
C TYR A 88 -8.09 -25.29 10.06
N GLU A 89 -8.19 -26.10 9.02
CA GLU A 89 -7.61 -27.45 9.02
C GLU A 89 -6.09 -27.36 8.89
N LYS A 90 -5.38 -28.23 9.61
CA LYS A 90 -3.92 -28.16 9.84
C LYS A 90 -3.00 -28.35 8.60
N GLU A 91 -3.54 -28.53 7.41
CA GLU A 91 -2.77 -28.86 6.21
C GLU A 91 -2.60 -27.69 5.23
N ILE A 92 -1.93 -26.62 5.63
CA ILE A 92 -1.45 -25.62 4.65
C ILE A 92 0.05 -25.52 4.76
N THR A 93 0.75 -26.07 3.78
CA THR A 93 2.21 -25.99 3.65
C THR A 93 2.66 -24.54 3.59
N SER A 94 3.63 -24.19 4.43
CA SER A 94 4.14 -22.82 4.63
C SER A 94 4.68 -22.16 3.37
N GLN A 95 5.14 -22.92 2.37
CA GLN A 95 5.68 -22.39 1.12
C GLN A 95 4.65 -21.74 0.20
N GLN A 96 3.44 -22.31 0.08
CA GLN A 96 2.37 -21.70 -0.70
C GLN A 96 1.86 -20.39 -0.08
N THR A 97 1.86 -20.30 1.23
CA THR A 97 1.38 -19.12 1.95
C THR A 97 2.29 -17.90 1.79
N LEU A 98 3.62 -18.09 1.70
CA LEU A 98 4.58 -16.99 1.51
C LEU A 98 4.51 -16.41 0.10
N SER A 99 4.43 -17.26 -0.94
CA SER A 99 4.31 -16.78 -2.33
C SER A 99 2.99 -16.06 -2.59
N HIS A 100 1.90 -16.52 -1.96
CA HIS A 100 0.61 -15.83 -2.03
C HIS A 100 0.62 -14.50 -1.28
N GLY A 101 1.27 -14.41 -0.11
CA GLY A 101 1.38 -13.17 0.64
C GLY A 101 2.14 -12.07 -0.11
N THR A 102 3.26 -12.40 -0.75
CA THR A 102 4.03 -11.43 -1.54
C THR A 102 3.26 -10.93 -2.76
N SER A 103 2.53 -11.80 -3.46
CA SER A 103 1.72 -11.39 -4.62
C SER A 103 0.61 -10.41 -4.24
N VAL A 104 -0.03 -10.61 -3.08
CA VAL A 104 -1.07 -9.70 -2.56
C VAL A 104 -0.48 -8.34 -2.21
N ILE A 105 0.68 -8.31 -1.54
CA ILE A 105 1.36 -7.05 -1.20
C ILE A 105 1.71 -6.30 -2.48
N LEU A 106 2.33 -6.96 -3.45
CA LEU A 106 2.71 -6.34 -4.73
C LEU A 106 1.49 -5.81 -5.50
N SER A 107 0.40 -6.57 -5.58
CA SER A 107 -0.84 -6.11 -6.22
C SER A 107 -1.45 -4.92 -5.49
N THR A 108 -1.46 -4.93 -4.15
CA THR A 108 -1.97 -3.82 -3.35
C THR A 108 -1.11 -2.57 -3.55
N MET A 109 0.22 -2.69 -3.51
CA MET A 109 1.15 -1.58 -3.77
C MET A 109 0.97 -1.02 -5.18
N LYS A 110 0.83 -1.89 -6.20
CA LYS A 110 0.54 -1.48 -7.57
C LYS A 110 -0.74 -0.64 -7.65
N PHE A 111 -1.84 -1.09 -7.03
CA PHE A 111 -3.10 -0.33 -7.03
C PHE A 111 -2.96 1.03 -6.37
N ILE A 112 -2.35 1.08 -5.18
CA ILE A 112 -2.16 2.33 -4.44
C ILE A 112 -1.26 3.29 -5.21
N SER A 113 -0.20 2.77 -5.83
CA SER A 113 0.73 3.57 -6.62
C SER A 113 0.07 4.22 -7.84
N ILE A 114 -0.93 3.54 -8.44
CA ILE A 114 -1.70 4.06 -9.58
C ILE A 114 -2.81 5.01 -9.11
N GLU A 115 -3.55 4.66 -8.05
CA GLU A 115 -4.69 5.46 -7.59
C GLU A 115 -4.26 6.75 -6.90
N HIS A 116 -3.15 6.73 -6.15
CA HIS A 116 -2.62 7.87 -5.40
C HIS A 116 -1.11 8.06 -5.59
N PRO A 117 -0.64 8.34 -6.82
CA PRO A 117 0.80 8.43 -7.11
C PRO A 117 1.51 9.54 -6.33
N LEU A 118 0.83 10.67 -6.09
CA LEU A 118 1.37 11.78 -5.31
C LEU A 118 1.64 11.41 -3.85
N LYS A 119 0.77 10.60 -3.25
CA LYS A 119 0.99 10.15 -1.87
C LYS A 119 2.05 9.05 -1.81
N PHE A 120 2.01 8.11 -2.75
CA PHE A 120 2.85 6.92 -2.73
C PHE A 120 4.32 7.22 -3.07
N TYR A 121 4.58 8.03 -4.09
CA TYR A 121 5.92 8.40 -4.51
C TYR A 121 6.33 9.82 -4.11
N GLY A 122 5.36 10.76 -4.06
CA GLY A 122 5.65 12.16 -3.80
C GLY A 122 6.07 12.42 -2.35
N ILE A 123 5.36 11.86 -1.37
CA ILE A 123 5.71 12.05 0.05
C ILE A 123 7.11 11.48 0.36
N PRO A 124 7.44 10.22 0.03
CA PRO A 124 8.80 9.72 0.20
C PRO A 124 9.84 10.51 -0.58
N GLY A 125 9.50 10.94 -1.80
CA GLY A 125 10.40 11.75 -2.63
C GLY A 125 10.80 13.07 -1.97
N ILE A 126 9.82 13.82 -1.47
CA ILE A 126 10.07 15.08 -0.73
C ILE A 126 10.86 14.82 0.55
N LEU A 127 10.57 13.73 1.26
CA LEU A 127 11.31 13.36 2.47
C LEU A 127 12.79 13.10 2.17
N PHE A 128 13.09 12.32 1.12
CA PHE A 128 14.47 12.06 0.70
C PHE A 128 15.18 13.32 0.22
N LEU A 129 14.49 14.23 -0.48
CA LEU A 129 15.05 15.54 -0.86
C LEU A 129 15.41 16.38 0.38
N ALA A 130 14.54 16.43 1.38
CA ALA A 130 14.80 17.16 2.62
C ALA A 130 16.01 16.58 3.39
N ILE A 131 16.06 15.25 3.51
CA ILE A 131 17.20 14.54 4.12
C ILE A 131 18.48 14.82 3.35
N GLY A 132 18.44 14.72 2.04
CA GLY A 132 19.61 14.95 1.19
C GLY A 132 20.12 16.40 1.29
N LEU A 133 19.22 17.38 1.27
CA LEU A 133 19.57 18.78 1.46
C LEU A 133 20.20 19.04 2.83
N PHE A 134 19.64 18.45 3.89
CA PHE A 134 20.20 18.53 5.23
C PHE A 134 21.66 18.04 5.28
N PHE A 135 21.94 16.86 4.71
CA PHE A 135 23.30 16.30 4.70
C PHE A 135 24.27 17.10 3.83
N VAL A 136 23.82 17.67 2.71
CA VAL A 136 24.66 18.54 1.87
C VAL A 136 25.03 19.81 2.61
N VAL A 137 24.05 20.47 3.24
CA VAL A 137 24.31 21.69 4.04
C VAL A 137 25.26 21.37 5.20
N TRP A 138 25.05 20.26 5.88
CA TRP A 138 25.93 19.81 6.95
C TRP A 138 27.37 19.54 6.48
N THR A 139 27.55 18.89 5.32
CA THR A 139 28.87 18.67 4.73
C THR A 139 29.59 19.99 4.42
N VAL A 140 28.88 20.97 3.86
CA VAL A 140 29.45 22.30 3.56
C VAL A 140 29.88 23.02 4.84
N GLN A 141 29.09 22.94 5.91
CA GLN A 141 29.45 23.53 7.20
C GLN A 141 30.71 22.89 7.81
N LEU A 142 30.79 21.55 7.78
CA LEU A 142 31.99 20.83 8.26
C LEU A 142 33.23 21.18 7.44
N PHE A 143 33.10 21.29 6.12
CA PHE A 143 34.20 21.71 5.26
C PHE A 143 34.69 23.14 5.57
N ALA A 144 33.76 24.04 5.89
CA ALA A 144 34.14 25.42 6.26
C ALA A 144 34.90 25.51 7.59
N ILE A 145 34.71 24.54 8.50
CA ILE A 145 35.37 24.50 9.81
C ILE A 145 36.71 23.77 9.72
N ASP A 146 36.72 22.56 9.14
CA ASP A 146 37.82 21.61 9.23
C ASP A 146 38.67 21.56 7.93
N GLY A 147 38.20 22.20 6.84
CA GLY A 147 38.86 22.15 5.52
C GLY A 147 38.89 20.76 4.87
N SER A 148 38.20 19.78 5.46
CA SER A 148 38.15 18.39 4.99
C SER A 148 36.74 17.94 4.64
N ILE A 149 36.59 17.19 3.53
CA ILE A 149 35.30 16.64 3.10
C ILE A 149 35.13 15.27 3.71
N ILE A 150 34.07 15.07 4.49
CA ILE A 150 33.70 13.77 4.99
C ILE A 150 32.91 13.05 3.90
N THR A 151 33.61 12.22 3.12
CA THR A 151 33.09 11.53 1.93
C THR A 151 31.81 10.73 2.20
N ASN A 152 31.72 10.03 3.34
CA ASN A 152 30.56 9.20 3.67
C ASN A 152 29.27 10.05 3.81
N ILE A 153 29.35 11.21 4.47
CA ILE A 153 28.18 12.11 4.65
C ILE A 153 27.78 12.70 3.30
N SER A 154 28.77 13.11 2.48
CA SER A 154 28.52 13.67 1.15
C SER A 154 27.80 12.66 0.24
N ILE A 155 28.21 11.38 0.25
CA ILE A 155 27.59 10.32 -0.57
C ILE A 155 26.13 10.10 -0.14
N ILE A 156 25.85 10.07 1.17
CA ILE A 156 24.48 9.95 1.69
C ILE A 156 23.62 11.14 1.23
N GLY A 157 24.14 12.35 1.32
CA GLY A 157 23.43 13.56 0.89
C GLY A 157 23.09 13.54 -0.61
N ILE A 158 24.08 13.31 -1.46
CA ILE A 158 23.90 13.25 -2.91
C ILE A 158 22.99 12.09 -3.32
N GLY A 159 23.20 10.89 -2.76
CA GLY A 159 22.36 9.71 -3.02
C GLY A 159 20.90 9.95 -2.64
N SER A 160 20.65 10.60 -1.51
CA SER A 160 19.30 10.96 -1.07
C SER A 160 18.63 11.98 -2.00
N ILE A 161 19.36 12.99 -2.49
CA ILE A 161 18.83 13.96 -3.47
C ILE A 161 18.47 13.27 -4.78
N ILE A 162 19.33 12.41 -5.30
CA ILE A 162 19.08 11.68 -6.55
C ILE A 162 17.82 10.81 -6.39
N LEU A 163 17.74 10.01 -5.32
CA LEU A 163 16.58 9.15 -5.05
C LEU A 163 15.30 9.96 -4.88
N GLY A 164 15.36 11.05 -4.12
CA GLY A 164 14.24 11.95 -3.91
C GLY A 164 13.77 12.61 -5.20
N SER A 165 14.69 13.02 -6.07
CA SER A 165 14.37 13.59 -7.38
C SER A 165 13.70 12.58 -8.30
N ILE A 166 14.19 11.34 -8.35
CA ILE A 166 13.58 10.26 -9.14
C ILE A 166 12.17 9.97 -8.65
N LEU A 167 11.96 9.85 -7.35
CA LEU A 167 10.64 9.56 -6.76
C LEU A 167 9.65 10.70 -7.02
N THR A 168 10.04 11.96 -6.84
CA THR A 168 9.18 13.12 -7.12
C THR A 168 8.84 13.23 -8.59
N MET A 169 9.78 13.04 -9.48
CA MET A 169 9.54 13.06 -10.92
C MET A 169 8.60 11.94 -11.35
N THR A 170 8.81 10.72 -10.85
CA THR A 170 7.91 9.57 -11.08
C THR A 170 6.50 9.86 -10.57
N SER A 171 6.37 10.49 -9.41
CA SER A 171 5.09 10.89 -8.83
C SER A 171 4.30 11.83 -9.75
N ILE A 172 4.97 12.85 -10.27
CA ILE A 172 4.34 13.85 -11.17
C ILE A 172 3.95 13.22 -12.50
N LEU A 173 4.83 12.42 -13.09
CA LEU A 173 4.57 11.73 -14.37
C LEU A 173 3.38 10.77 -14.26
N LEU A 174 3.33 9.94 -13.21
CA LEU A 174 2.21 9.04 -12.99
C LEU A 174 0.90 9.79 -12.71
N TYR A 175 0.96 10.87 -11.94
CA TYR A 175 -0.22 11.69 -11.69
C TYR A 175 -0.78 12.29 -12.98
N SER A 176 0.08 12.87 -13.82
CA SER A 176 -0.31 13.42 -15.11
C SER A 176 -0.91 12.36 -16.03
N LEU A 177 -0.29 11.19 -16.12
CA LEU A 177 -0.76 10.08 -16.96
C LEU A 177 -2.14 9.57 -16.49
N VAL A 178 -2.32 9.37 -15.18
CA VAL A 178 -3.60 8.93 -14.61
C VAL A 178 -4.68 10.00 -14.81
N SER A 179 -4.35 11.29 -14.71
CA SER A 179 -5.28 12.40 -14.97
C SER A 179 -5.80 12.36 -16.40
N VAL A 180 -4.92 12.24 -17.39
CA VAL A 180 -5.30 12.18 -18.83
C VAL A 180 -6.18 10.96 -19.12
N VAL A 181 -5.89 9.80 -18.51
CA VAL A 181 -6.71 8.59 -18.67
C VAL A 181 -8.10 8.76 -18.05
N ARG A 182 -8.20 9.50 -16.95
CA ARG A 182 -9.50 9.78 -16.29
C ARG A 182 -10.37 10.76 -17.09
N GLU A 183 -9.78 11.72 -17.75
CA GLU A 183 -10.53 12.69 -18.58
C GLU A 183 -11.13 12.06 -19.85
N ARG A 184 -10.56 10.96 -20.35
CA ARG A 184 -11.04 10.25 -21.53
C ARG A 184 -12.17 9.23 -21.26
N ARG A 185 -12.59 9.07 -20.01
CA ARG A 185 -13.70 8.20 -19.59
C ARG A 185 -14.93 9.00 -19.16
#